data_7eea03b3ad39063397e1ad2d9ae1a14f
#
_entry.id   7eea03b3ad39063397e1ad2d9ae1a14f
#
_cell.length_a   1.000
_cell.length_b   1.000
_cell.length_c   1.000
_cell.angle_alpha   90.00
_cell.angle_beta   90.00
_cell.angle_gamma   90.00
#
_symmetry.space_group_name_H-M   'P 1'
#
loop_
_entity.id
_entity.type
_entity.pdbx_description
1 polymer ?
#
loop_
_entity_poly.entity_id
_entity_poly.type
_entity_poly.pdbx_seq_one_letter_code
_entity_poly.pdbx_strand_id
1 'polypeptide(L)'
;MKRFSKRNQLVTLSELNVTPMLDLAFVLLIIFVIATPLLEQGMKLDLPEGGTADAAIERDDVRTVEVSRDGKYLLDRKPMTLVQLEAALIVAHQKNPDTIVYIRADQHGFNKDLYAVIDACQRNGLTKFSLRTREGNQ
;
A
#
# COMPACT_ATOMS: atom_id res chain seq x y z
N MET A 1 76.49 6.16 -1.38
CA MET A 1 75.42 5.33 -1.94
C MET A 1 74.08 5.83 -1.48
N LYS A 2 73.33 6.40 -2.37
CA LYS A 2 71.99 6.91 -2.02
C LYS A 2 70.97 5.79 -2.16
N ARG A 3 70.53 5.26 -1.08
CA ARG A 3 69.42 4.35 -1.05
C ARG A 3 68.13 5.17 -1.10
N PHE A 4 67.54 5.26 -2.22
CA PHE A 4 66.21 5.84 -2.34
C PHE A 4 65.22 4.88 -1.71
N SER A 5 64.68 5.31 -0.63
CA SER A 5 63.67 4.54 0.08
C SER A 5 62.41 4.45 -0.78
N LYS A 6 62.05 3.25 -1.18
CA LYS A 6 60.77 2.98 -1.85
C LYS A 6 59.57 3.08 -0.92
N ARG A 7 59.76 3.67 0.26
CA ARG A 7 58.72 3.77 1.28
C ARG A 7 57.53 4.68 0.87
N ASN A 8 57.81 5.63 -0.04
CA ASN A 8 56.77 6.57 -0.44
C ASN A 8 55.72 6.01 -1.38
N GLN A 9 55.98 4.85 -2.00
CA GLN A 9 54.98 4.22 -2.90
C GLN A 9 53.90 3.47 -2.13
N LEU A 10 54.18 3.02 -0.92
CA LEU A 10 53.20 2.32 -0.10
C LEU A 10 52.21 3.28 0.58
N VAL A 11 52.66 4.52 0.83
CA VAL A 11 51.81 5.53 1.42
C VAL A 11 50.67 5.99 0.47
N THR A 12 50.93 5.96 -0.83
CA THR A 12 49.95 6.39 -1.84
C THR A 12 48.80 5.37 -1.97
N LEU A 13 49.01 4.11 -1.68
CA LEU A 13 47.96 3.07 -1.73
C LEU A 13 47.08 3.09 -0.48
N SER A 14 47.58 3.58 0.64
CA SER A 14 46.80 3.72 1.86
C SER A 14 45.94 5.00 1.86
N GLU A 15 46.14 5.88 0.90
CA GLU A 15 45.34 7.08 0.68
C GLU A 15 44.12 6.86 -0.21
N LEU A 16 43.73 5.60 -0.44
CA LEU A 16 42.44 5.31 -1.02
C LEU A 16 41.38 5.92 -0.09
N ASN A 17 40.90 7.07 -0.55
CA ASN A 17 39.94 7.84 0.21
C ASN A 17 38.62 7.06 0.27
N VAL A 18 38.33 6.48 1.44
CA VAL A 18 37.07 5.78 1.69
C VAL A 18 35.89 6.73 1.93
N THR A 19 36.17 8.03 2.02
CA THR A 19 35.12 9.04 2.26
C THR A 19 34.05 9.05 1.17
N PRO A 20 34.37 9.00 -0.14
CA PRO A 20 33.32 8.91 -1.16
C PRO A 20 32.51 7.62 -1.08
N MET A 21 33.15 6.52 -0.65
CA MET A 21 32.45 5.24 -0.48
C MET A 21 31.52 5.26 0.73
N LEU A 22 31.96 5.86 1.83
CA LEU A 22 31.13 6.08 3.01
C LEU A 22 29.97 7.01 2.72
N ASP A 23 30.21 8.07 1.98
CA ASP A 23 29.16 9.01 1.60
C ASP A 23 28.08 8.33 0.73
N LEU A 24 28.50 7.51 -0.23
CA LEU A 24 27.57 6.71 -1.02
C LEU A 24 26.76 5.77 -0.12
N ALA A 25 27.40 5.10 0.83
CA ALA A 25 26.74 4.21 1.78
C ALA A 25 25.74 4.99 2.65
N PHE A 26 26.09 6.16 3.15
CA PHE A 26 25.20 7.01 3.93
C PHE A 26 24.00 7.53 3.11
N VAL A 27 24.22 7.93 1.88
CA VAL A 27 23.15 8.37 0.96
C VAL A 27 22.17 7.23 0.71
N LEU A 28 22.67 6.03 0.44
CA LEU A 28 21.82 4.85 0.26
C LEU A 28 21.05 4.52 1.53
N LEU A 29 21.69 4.61 2.69
CA LEU A 29 21.05 4.40 3.99
C LEU A 29 19.90 5.39 4.22
N ILE A 30 20.14 6.68 3.94
CA ILE A 30 19.13 7.73 4.08
C ILE A 30 17.96 7.48 3.13
N ILE A 31 18.24 7.10 1.88
CA ILE A 31 17.21 6.77 0.90
C ILE A 31 16.37 5.60 1.40
N PHE A 32 16.97 4.54 1.92
CA PHE A 32 16.25 3.41 2.49
C PHE A 32 15.38 3.81 3.69
N VAL A 33 15.93 4.62 4.58
CA VAL A 33 15.20 5.09 5.77
C VAL A 33 13.98 5.93 5.40
N ILE A 34 14.08 6.77 4.36
CA ILE A 34 12.98 7.60 3.88
C ILE A 34 11.98 6.76 3.06
N ALA A 35 12.47 5.85 2.23
CA ALA A 35 11.62 5.04 1.34
C ALA A 35 10.81 3.98 2.11
N THR A 36 11.36 3.41 3.17
CA THR A 36 10.71 2.34 3.94
C THR A 36 9.33 2.75 4.48
N PRO A 37 9.16 3.91 5.15
CA PRO A 37 7.83 4.32 5.62
C PRO A 37 6.82 4.55 4.51
N LEU A 38 7.28 4.96 3.32
CA LEU A 38 6.40 5.19 2.17
C LEU A 38 5.86 3.87 1.61
N LEU A 39 6.65 2.81 1.69
CA LEU A 39 6.22 1.48 1.27
C LEU A 39 5.28 0.83 2.31
N GLU A 40 5.42 1.20 3.57
CA GLU A 40 4.61 0.67 4.67
C GLU A 40 3.26 1.37 4.83
N GLN A 41 3.00 2.43 4.08
CA GLN A 41 1.69 3.11 4.11
C GLN A 41 0.57 2.26 3.50
N GLY A 42 0.90 1.12 2.93
CA GLY A 42 -0.08 0.10 2.64
C GLY A 42 -0.68 -0.44 3.95
N MET A 43 -1.99 -0.25 4.12
CA MET A 43 -2.69 -0.81 5.27
C MET A 43 -2.55 -2.33 5.26
N LYS A 44 -2.03 -2.90 6.33
CA LYS A 44 -2.04 -4.36 6.48
C LYS A 44 -3.46 -4.80 6.81
N LEU A 45 -4.10 -5.45 5.86
CA LEU A 45 -5.38 -6.10 6.07
C LEU A 45 -5.15 -7.59 6.26
N ASP A 46 -5.59 -8.10 7.38
CA ASP A 46 -5.67 -9.53 7.63
C ASP A 46 -7.06 -10.00 7.19
N LEU A 47 -7.14 -10.41 5.92
CA LEU A 47 -8.40 -10.81 5.31
C LEU A 47 -8.77 -12.23 5.73
N PRO A 48 -10.06 -12.50 5.95
CA PRO A 48 -10.51 -13.86 6.20
C PRO A 48 -10.18 -14.77 5.01
N GLU A 49 -9.87 -16.01 5.30
CA GLU A 49 -9.64 -17.01 4.27
C GLU A 49 -10.98 -17.43 3.66
N GLY A 50 -11.01 -17.54 2.37
CA GLY A 50 -12.18 -18.03 1.63
C GLY A 50 -12.42 -17.28 0.34
N GLY A 51 -13.34 -17.80 -0.44
CA GLY A 51 -13.76 -17.24 -1.71
C GLY A 51 -12.93 -17.70 -2.90
N THR A 52 -13.59 -17.77 -4.01
CA THR A 52 -12.97 -17.98 -5.31
C THR A 52 -12.64 -16.63 -5.93
N ALA A 53 -11.47 -16.52 -6.52
CA ALA A 53 -11.13 -15.34 -7.32
C ALA A 53 -12.01 -15.35 -8.57
N ASP A 54 -12.94 -14.39 -8.64
CA ASP A 54 -13.66 -14.19 -9.87
C ASP A 54 -12.74 -13.57 -10.92
N ALA A 55 -12.73 -14.19 -12.08
CA ALA A 55 -11.90 -13.78 -13.19
C ALA A 55 -12.25 -12.37 -13.69
N ALA A 56 -11.21 -11.60 -13.92
CA ALA A 56 -11.10 -10.51 -14.88
C ALA A 56 -12.37 -9.64 -15.08
N ILE A 57 -12.64 -8.78 -14.11
CA ILE A 57 -13.48 -7.62 -14.33
C ILE A 57 -12.55 -6.46 -14.71
N GLU A 58 -12.92 -5.70 -15.72
CA GLU A 58 -12.12 -4.55 -16.17
C GLU A 58 -11.87 -3.59 -14.99
N ARG A 59 -10.63 -3.18 -14.82
CA ARG A 59 -10.19 -2.39 -13.66
C ARG A 59 -10.87 -1.04 -13.54
N ASP A 60 -11.35 -0.48 -14.64
CA ASP A 60 -11.98 0.83 -14.66
C ASP A 60 -13.38 0.84 -14.04
N ASP A 61 -14.02 -0.32 -13.99
CA ASP A 61 -15.36 -0.48 -13.41
C ASP A 61 -15.32 -0.86 -11.92
N VAL A 62 -14.14 -1.10 -11.37
CA VAL A 62 -13.97 -1.60 -10.02
C VAL A 62 -13.42 -0.53 -9.09
N ARG A 63 -14.08 -0.34 -7.96
CA ARG A 63 -13.60 0.46 -6.83
C ARG A 63 -13.33 -0.46 -5.65
N THR A 64 -12.16 -0.35 -5.06
CA THR A 64 -11.79 -1.17 -3.92
C THR A 64 -11.86 -0.35 -2.64
N VAL A 65 -12.70 -0.80 -1.73
CA VAL A 65 -12.83 -0.23 -0.38
C VAL A 65 -12.13 -1.17 0.60
N GLU A 66 -11.25 -0.62 1.40
CA GLU A 66 -10.57 -1.37 2.46
C GLU A 66 -11.01 -0.82 3.83
N VAL A 67 -11.36 -1.73 4.72
CA VAL A 67 -11.75 -1.42 6.11
C VAL A 67 -10.73 -2.04 7.05
N SER A 68 -10.04 -1.21 7.81
CA SER A 68 -9.02 -1.67 8.74
C SER A 68 -9.61 -2.18 10.05
N ARG A 69 -8.76 -2.87 10.82
CA ARG A 69 -9.08 -3.28 12.19
C ARG A 69 -9.50 -2.12 13.08
N ASP A 70 -8.91 -0.95 12.89
CA ASP A 70 -9.17 0.26 13.69
C ASP A 70 -10.37 1.08 13.19
N GLY A 71 -11.07 0.62 12.17
CA GLY A 71 -12.22 1.33 11.59
C GLY A 71 -11.85 2.44 10.62
N LYS A 72 -10.67 2.40 10.05
CA LYS A 72 -10.24 3.33 9.01
C LYS A 72 -10.66 2.80 7.63
N TYR A 73 -11.00 3.73 6.75
CA TYR A 73 -11.45 3.41 5.41
C TYR A 73 -10.43 3.89 4.38
N LEU A 74 -10.18 3.08 3.35
CA LEU A 74 -9.43 3.46 2.17
C LEU A 74 -10.26 3.17 0.92
N LEU A 75 -10.25 4.10 -0.01
CA LEU A 75 -10.79 3.91 -1.35
C LEU A 75 -9.64 3.97 -2.35
N ASP A 76 -9.45 2.90 -3.12
CA ASP A 76 -8.34 2.77 -4.08
C ASP A 76 -6.99 3.17 -3.45
N ARG A 77 -6.74 2.71 -2.23
CA ARG A 77 -5.55 2.97 -1.41
C ARG A 77 -5.41 4.39 -0.87
N LYS A 78 -6.46 5.21 -0.96
CA LYS A 78 -6.45 6.56 -0.40
C LYS A 78 -7.24 6.58 0.91
N PRO A 79 -6.63 6.98 2.04
CA PRO A 79 -7.34 7.10 3.30
C PRO A 79 -8.42 8.18 3.23
N MET A 80 -9.59 7.87 3.77
CA MET A 80 -10.68 8.84 3.83
C MET A 80 -11.65 8.51 4.95
N THR A 81 -12.47 9.47 5.33
CA THR A 81 -13.54 9.26 6.29
C THR A 81 -14.72 8.56 5.62
N LEU A 82 -15.65 8.02 6.42
CA LEU A 82 -16.86 7.38 5.89
C LEU A 82 -17.67 8.34 5.01
N VAL A 83 -17.79 9.59 5.41
CA VAL A 83 -18.52 10.63 4.65
C VAL A 83 -17.84 10.88 3.29
N GLN A 84 -16.52 11.00 3.28
CA GLN A 84 -15.74 11.18 2.05
C GLN A 84 -15.83 9.93 1.15
N LEU A 85 -15.79 8.75 1.73
CA LEU A 85 -15.93 7.48 1.03
C LEU A 85 -17.30 7.40 0.32
N GLU A 86 -18.36 7.68 1.05
CA GLU A 86 -19.72 7.69 0.51
C GLU A 86 -19.85 8.68 -0.65
N ALA A 87 -19.35 9.91 -0.48
CA ALA A 87 -19.37 10.92 -1.54
C ALA A 87 -18.59 10.47 -2.78
N ALA A 88 -17.41 9.87 -2.60
CA ALA A 88 -16.59 9.37 -3.70
C ALA A 88 -17.26 8.20 -4.44
N LEU A 89 -17.94 7.31 -3.74
CA LEU A 89 -18.67 6.20 -4.33
C LEU A 89 -19.89 6.71 -5.12
N ILE A 90 -20.60 7.70 -4.63
CA ILE A 90 -21.70 8.35 -5.34
C ILE A 90 -21.21 8.93 -6.67
N VAL A 91 -20.10 9.67 -6.64
CA VAL A 91 -19.52 10.26 -7.86
C VAL A 91 -19.11 9.18 -8.84
N ALA A 92 -18.48 8.11 -8.38
CA ALA A 92 -18.09 6.99 -9.23
C ALA A 92 -19.29 6.32 -9.88
N HIS A 93 -20.38 6.12 -9.13
CA HIS A 93 -21.62 5.53 -9.65
C HIS A 93 -22.32 6.43 -10.66
N GLN A 94 -22.27 7.73 -10.46
CA GLN A 94 -22.83 8.70 -11.42
C GLN A 94 -22.07 8.70 -12.75
N LYS A 95 -20.76 8.53 -12.70
CA LYS A 95 -19.92 8.42 -13.90
C LYS A 95 -20.11 7.11 -14.63
N ASN A 96 -20.26 6.02 -13.89
CA ASN A 96 -20.42 4.68 -14.42
C ASN A 96 -21.42 3.90 -13.56
N PRO A 97 -22.68 3.74 -14.03
CA PRO A 97 -23.70 2.97 -13.31
C PRO A 97 -23.35 1.50 -13.09
N ASP A 98 -22.40 0.95 -13.85
CA ASP A 98 -21.92 -0.41 -13.74
C ASP A 98 -20.77 -0.57 -12.73
N THR A 99 -20.45 0.47 -11.99
CA THR A 99 -19.40 0.44 -10.97
C THR A 99 -19.62 -0.69 -9.98
N ILE A 100 -18.58 -1.51 -9.80
CA ILE A 100 -18.53 -2.61 -8.85
C ILE A 100 -17.67 -2.20 -7.68
N VAL A 101 -18.16 -2.38 -6.47
CA VAL A 101 -17.44 -2.08 -5.25
C VAL A 101 -16.91 -3.38 -4.64
N TYR A 102 -15.60 -3.53 -4.57
CA TYR A 102 -14.96 -4.61 -3.83
C TYR A 102 -14.65 -4.14 -2.42
N ILE A 103 -15.21 -4.82 -1.45
CA ILE A 103 -15.03 -4.49 -0.04
C ILE A 103 -14.09 -5.52 0.57
N ARG A 104 -12.96 -5.06 1.08
CA ARG A 104 -11.96 -5.86 1.78
C ARG A 104 -11.91 -5.39 3.22
N ALA A 105 -12.32 -6.23 4.13
CA ALA A 105 -12.32 -5.93 5.55
C ALA A 105 -11.32 -6.79 6.30
N ASP A 106 -10.66 -6.20 7.30
CA ASP A 106 -9.80 -6.95 8.22
C ASP A 106 -10.65 -7.93 9.03
N GLN A 107 -10.22 -9.18 9.13
CA GLN A 107 -10.97 -10.22 9.86
C GLN A 107 -11.10 -9.92 11.36
N HIS A 108 -10.22 -9.11 11.92
CA HIS A 108 -10.24 -8.71 13.32
C HIS A 108 -10.90 -7.35 13.54
N GLY A 109 -11.42 -6.73 12.47
CA GLY A 109 -12.13 -5.47 12.54
C GLY A 109 -13.53 -5.62 13.11
N PHE A 110 -14.17 -4.49 13.38
CA PHE A 110 -15.54 -4.47 13.86
C PHE A 110 -16.53 -4.59 12.71
N ASN A 111 -17.52 -5.45 12.87
CA ASN A 111 -18.59 -5.63 11.88
C ASN A 111 -19.35 -4.33 11.60
N LYS A 112 -19.49 -3.46 12.60
CA LYS A 112 -20.15 -2.17 12.43
C LYS A 112 -19.54 -1.30 11.36
N ASP A 113 -18.21 -1.34 11.24
CA ASP A 113 -17.48 -0.54 10.24
C ASP A 113 -17.68 -1.10 8.82
N LEU A 114 -17.74 -2.42 8.69
CA LEU A 114 -18.06 -3.10 7.45
C LEU A 114 -19.51 -2.83 7.03
N TYR A 115 -20.46 -2.98 7.96
CA TYR A 115 -21.87 -2.73 7.68
C TYR A 115 -22.15 -1.28 7.31
N ALA A 116 -21.42 -0.33 7.89
CA ALA A 116 -21.53 1.08 7.52
C ALA A 116 -21.22 1.30 6.03
N VAL A 117 -20.21 0.64 5.49
CA VAL A 117 -19.88 0.71 4.05
C VAL A 117 -20.98 0.06 3.20
N ILE A 118 -21.45 -1.11 3.58
CA ILE A 118 -22.52 -1.81 2.87
C ILE A 118 -23.80 -0.97 2.85
N ASP A 119 -24.16 -0.39 3.99
CA ASP A 119 -25.32 0.49 4.12
C ASP A 119 -25.19 1.73 3.23
N ALA A 120 -24.02 2.35 3.20
CA ALA A 120 -23.72 3.49 2.33
C ALA A 120 -23.91 3.11 0.86
N CYS A 121 -23.44 1.95 0.44
CA CYS A 121 -23.63 1.44 -0.92
C CYS A 121 -25.13 1.26 -1.24
N GLN A 122 -25.86 0.60 -0.35
CA GLN A 122 -27.28 0.32 -0.56
C GLN A 122 -28.14 1.57 -0.61
N ARG A 123 -27.88 2.53 0.27
CA ARG A 123 -28.62 3.80 0.30
C ARG A 123 -28.45 4.62 -0.98
N ASN A 124 -27.32 4.48 -1.66
CA ASN A 124 -26.98 5.25 -2.85
C ASN A 124 -27.19 4.47 -4.15
N GLY A 125 -27.87 3.33 -4.10
CA GLY A 125 -28.17 2.53 -5.27
C GLY A 125 -27.01 1.75 -5.86
N LEU A 126 -25.89 1.65 -5.13
CA LEU A 126 -24.75 0.83 -5.48
C LEU A 126 -25.05 -0.65 -5.11
N THR A 127 -25.72 -1.33 -6.01
CA THR A 127 -26.15 -2.73 -5.77
C THR A 127 -25.10 -3.77 -6.13
N LYS A 128 -24.12 -3.38 -6.94
CA LYS A 128 -23.04 -4.25 -7.37
C LYS A 128 -21.85 -4.12 -6.43
N PHE A 129 -21.88 -4.84 -5.31
CA PHE A 129 -20.74 -4.92 -4.41
C PHE A 129 -20.43 -6.37 -4.06
N SER A 130 -19.19 -6.64 -3.75
CA SER A 130 -18.71 -7.96 -3.41
C SER A 130 -17.73 -7.89 -2.25
N LEU A 131 -17.86 -8.80 -1.30
CA LEU A 131 -16.89 -8.97 -0.24
C LEU A 131 -15.72 -9.82 -0.77
N ARG A 132 -14.52 -9.30 -0.62
CA ARG A 132 -13.32 -10.02 -1.04
C ARG A 132 -12.58 -10.55 0.18
N THR A 133 -12.20 -11.79 0.09
CA THR A 133 -11.39 -12.48 1.10
C THR A 133 -10.02 -12.79 0.52
N ARG A 134 -9.07 -13.07 1.40
CA ARG A 134 -7.76 -13.55 0.96
C ARG A 134 -7.91 -14.97 0.39
N GLU A 135 -7.25 -15.23 -0.75
CA GLU A 135 -7.15 -16.60 -1.25
C GLU A 135 -6.46 -17.46 -0.20
N GLY A 136 -7.16 -18.50 0.24
CA GLY A 136 -6.56 -19.48 1.11
C GLY A 136 -5.43 -20.20 0.37
N ASN A 137 -4.25 -20.26 0.98
CA ASN A 137 -3.18 -21.12 0.50
C ASN A 137 -3.65 -22.56 0.62
N GLN A 138 -3.94 -23.14 -0.53
CA GLN A 138 -4.10 -24.61 -0.62
C GLN A 138 -2.75 -25.29 -0.65
#